data_06561e597d8d9c6b7265472200d1b7f9
#
_entry.id   06561e597d8d9c6b7265472200d1b7f9
#
_cell.length_a   1.000
_cell.length_b   1.000
_cell.length_c   1.000
_cell.angle_alpha   90.00
_cell.angle_beta   90.00
_cell.angle_gamma   90.00
#
_symmetry.space_group_name_H-M   'P 1'
#
loop_
_entity.id
_entity.type
_entity.pdbx_description
1 polymer ?
#
loop_
_entity_poly.entity_id
_entity_poly.type
_entity_poly.pdbx_seq_one_letter_code
_entity_poly.pdbx_strand_id
1 'polypeptide(L)'
;MIREINQYPSTKIKILIVDDHPAIRSTMSDVLINEGFEVDLAQNGVDALAIYSIKDFDFVLMDMQMPDCKGVDAYGKMLQLDKKHAEFIFISAFSAPELERKAKELGCIAFLQKPISIENIIKLIQTKSLISILVFVNNPILQERVTNQLKENKYNFDTTKNLDETLIRIRQIDYNCIVIDEDSLSLEQERIANTIATNDSNTQIITINEDEVSVSIFNKIRAACSN
;
A
#
# COMPACT_ATOMS: atom_id res chain seq x y z
N MET A 1 -7.27 -7.48 31.50
CA MET A 1 -7.33 -6.03 31.27
C MET A 1 -6.76 -5.82 29.86
N ILE A 2 -7.64 -5.90 28.87
CA ILE A 2 -7.29 -5.74 27.44
C ILE A 2 -6.99 -4.25 27.29
N ARG A 3 -5.74 -3.88 27.10
CA ARG A 3 -5.36 -2.51 26.75
C ARG A 3 -5.90 -2.23 25.35
N GLU A 4 -6.69 -1.16 25.30
CA GLU A 4 -7.16 -0.54 24.06
C GLU A 4 -6.03 -0.49 23.04
N ILE A 5 -6.27 -1.14 21.91
CA ILE A 5 -5.47 -0.96 20.71
C ILE A 5 -5.52 0.53 20.42
N ASN A 6 -4.36 1.20 20.45
CA ASN A 6 -4.22 2.60 20.15
C ASN A 6 -5.06 2.91 18.91
N GLN A 7 -6.13 3.70 19.11
CA GLN A 7 -6.85 4.35 18.04
C GLN A 7 -5.86 5.31 17.36
N TYR A 8 -5.19 4.83 16.31
CA TYR A 8 -4.69 5.76 15.31
C TYR A 8 -5.90 6.56 14.81
N PRO A 9 -5.77 7.87 14.57
CA PRO A 9 -6.86 8.65 14.04
C PRO A 9 -7.34 7.93 12.79
N SER A 10 -8.59 7.48 12.80
CA SER A 10 -9.22 6.77 11.70
C SER A 10 -9.44 7.75 10.55
N THR A 11 -8.36 8.10 9.85
CA THR A 11 -8.51 8.77 8.56
C THR A 11 -9.12 7.73 7.64
N LYS A 12 -10.35 7.97 7.22
CA LYS A 12 -11.04 7.11 6.24
C LYS A 12 -10.15 6.97 5.01
N ILE A 13 -10.05 5.76 4.49
CA ILE A 13 -9.35 5.48 3.23
C ILE A 13 -10.04 6.27 2.12
N LYS A 14 -9.27 7.05 1.36
CA LYS A 14 -9.75 7.90 0.27
C LYS A 14 -9.53 7.25 -1.08
N ILE A 15 -10.60 7.12 -1.84
CA ILE A 15 -10.62 6.43 -3.12
C ILE A 15 -11.09 7.40 -4.22
N LEU A 16 -10.35 7.47 -5.33
CA LEU A 16 -10.79 8.12 -6.55
C LEU A 16 -11.28 7.04 -7.53
N ILE A 17 -12.54 7.13 -7.98
CA ILE A 17 -13.10 6.26 -9.02
C ILE A 17 -13.10 7.03 -10.34
N VAL A 18 -12.47 6.44 -11.36
CA VAL A 18 -12.37 6.99 -12.71
C VAL A 18 -12.96 6.02 -13.72
N ASP A 19 -14.13 6.33 -14.26
CA ASP A 19 -14.85 5.49 -15.24
C ASP A 19 -15.76 6.42 -16.04
N ASP A 20 -15.88 6.27 -17.37
CA ASP A 20 -16.72 7.13 -18.21
C ASP A 20 -18.22 6.83 -18.10
N HIS A 21 -18.59 5.64 -17.59
CA HIS A 21 -19.97 5.22 -17.41
C HIS A 21 -20.58 5.72 -16.08
N PRO A 22 -21.56 6.65 -16.11
CA PRO A 22 -22.12 7.22 -14.88
C PRO A 22 -22.71 6.18 -13.93
N ALA A 23 -23.39 5.16 -14.47
CA ALA A 23 -24.02 4.11 -13.67
C ALA A 23 -22.97 3.25 -12.94
N ILE A 24 -21.85 2.93 -13.57
CA ILE A 24 -20.75 2.18 -12.94
C ILE A 24 -20.14 3.00 -11.82
N ARG A 25 -19.80 4.27 -12.08
CA ARG A 25 -19.26 5.17 -11.06
C ARG A 25 -20.17 5.29 -9.84
N SER A 26 -21.49 5.53 -10.07
CA SER A 26 -22.44 5.66 -8.97
C SER A 26 -22.57 4.38 -8.16
N THR A 27 -22.75 3.22 -8.81
CA THR A 27 -22.89 1.94 -8.11
C THR A 27 -21.65 1.60 -7.30
N MET A 28 -20.44 1.77 -7.86
CA MET A 28 -19.20 1.52 -7.13
C MET A 28 -19.04 2.47 -5.95
N SER A 29 -19.36 3.75 -6.15
CA SER A 29 -19.30 4.76 -5.10
C SER A 29 -20.22 4.42 -3.94
N ASP A 30 -21.49 4.08 -4.23
CA ASP A 30 -22.48 3.78 -3.19
C ASP A 30 -22.04 2.59 -2.33
N VAL A 31 -21.50 1.54 -2.94
CA VAL A 31 -21.01 0.38 -2.22
C VAL A 31 -19.78 0.73 -1.38
N LEU A 32 -18.80 1.43 -1.95
CA LEU A 32 -17.58 1.78 -1.21
C LEU A 32 -17.84 2.76 -0.07
N ILE A 33 -18.77 3.71 -0.23
CA ILE A 33 -19.21 4.61 0.85
C ILE A 33 -19.87 3.83 1.97
N ASN A 34 -20.71 2.84 1.63
CA ASN A 34 -21.36 1.99 2.64
C ASN A 34 -20.34 1.12 3.41
N GLU A 35 -19.21 0.76 2.80
CA GLU A 35 -18.08 0.09 3.45
C GLU A 35 -17.20 1.03 4.28
N GLY A 36 -17.54 2.32 4.34
CA GLY A 36 -16.87 3.32 5.18
C GLY A 36 -15.72 4.09 4.52
N PHE A 37 -15.48 3.90 3.22
CA PHE A 37 -14.50 4.66 2.46
C PHE A 37 -14.99 6.08 2.15
N GLU A 38 -14.04 6.99 1.91
CA GLU A 38 -14.31 8.32 1.34
C GLU A 38 -14.05 8.25 -0.17
N VAL A 39 -15.04 8.66 -0.99
CA VAL A 39 -14.99 8.46 -2.43
C VAL A 39 -15.18 9.77 -3.18
N ASP A 40 -14.26 10.05 -4.11
CA ASP A 40 -14.40 11.07 -5.14
C ASP A 40 -14.58 10.41 -6.53
N LEU A 41 -15.23 11.10 -7.46
CA LEU A 41 -15.57 10.58 -8.79
C LEU A 41 -14.96 11.44 -9.87
N ALA A 42 -14.43 10.80 -10.91
CA ALA A 42 -13.97 11.43 -12.14
C ALA A 42 -14.57 10.71 -13.36
N GLN A 43 -14.98 11.43 -14.36
CA GLN A 43 -15.62 10.86 -15.55
C GLN A 43 -14.65 10.51 -16.69
N ASN A 44 -13.40 10.98 -16.61
CA ASN A 44 -12.34 10.73 -17.59
C ASN A 44 -10.97 11.02 -16.99
N GLY A 45 -9.90 10.74 -17.74
CA GLY A 45 -8.53 10.92 -17.28
C GLY A 45 -8.12 12.37 -17.04
N VAL A 46 -8.73 13.34 -17.72
CA VAL A 46 -8.45 14.78 -17.55
C VAL A 46 -9.05 15.26 -16.23
N ASP A 47 -10.30 14.92 -15.99
CA ASP A 47 -11.02 15.21 -14.75
C ASP A 47 -10.31 14.56 -13.55
N ALA A 48 -9.94 13.30 -13.71
CA ALA A 48 -9.17 12.56 -12.70
C ALA A 48 -7.84 13.25 -12.36
N LEU A 49 -7.08 13.70 -13.37
CA LEU A 49 -5.82 14.40 -13.14
C LEU A 49 -6.03 15.73 -12.40
N ALA A 50 -7.08 16.48 -12.75
CA ALA A 50 -7.42 17.74 -12.08
C ALA A 50 -7.75 17.51 -10.60
N ILE A 51 -8.61 16.54 -10.29
CA ILE A 51 -8.98 16.18 -8.91
C ILE A 51 -7.77 15.64 -8.16
N TYR A 52 -7.00 14.75 -8.76
CA TYR A 52 -5.82 14.14 -8.18
C TYR A 52 -4.73 15.16 -7.86
N SER A 53 -4.59 16.23 -8.64
CA SER A 53 -3.59 17.28 -8.41
C SER A 53 -3.83 18.09 -7.12
N ILE A 54 -5.09 18.22 -6.68
CA ILE A 54 -5.48 19.07 -5.53
C ILE A 54 -5.89 18.27 -4.29
N LYS A 55 -6.14 16.96 -4.42
CA LYS A 55 -6.53 16.08 -3.30
C LYS A 55 -5.61 14.89 -3.21
N ASP A 56 -5.41 14.37 -1.99
CA ASP A 56 -4.69 13.13 -1.75
C ASP A 56 -5.65 11.96 -1.66
N PHE A 57 -5.26 10.85 -2.30
CA PHE A 57 -5.97 9.58 -2.30
C PHE A 57 -5.06 8.46 -1.82
N ASP A 58 -5.65 7.43 -1.24
CA ASP A 58 -4.95 6.19 -0.91
C ASP A 58 -5.01 5.20 -2.08
N PHE A 59 -6.16 5.17 -2.78
CA PHE A 59 -6.37 4.31 -3.95
C PHE A 59 -7.01 5.08 -5.10
N VAL A 60 -6.68 4.65 -6.33
CA VAL A 60 -7.35 5.08 -7.56
C VAL A 60 -7.84 3.83 -8.29
N LEU A 61 -9.16 3.73 -8.48
CA LEU A 61 -9.80 2.73 -9.33
C LEU A 61 -9.99 3.36 -10.70
N MET A 62 -9.28 2.87 -11.71
CA MET A 62 -9.24 3.52 -13.03
C MET A 62 -9.66 2.57 -14.15
N ASP A 63 -10.70 2.93 -14.89
CA ASP A 63 -11.02 2.25 -16.13
C ASP A 63 -9.88 2.50 -17.15
N MET A 64 -9.50 1.43 -17.83
CA MET A 64 -8.49 1.48 -18.87
C MET A 64 -8.98 2.08 -20.17
N GLN A 65 -10.27 1.97 -20.45
CA GLN A 65 -10.87 2.30 -21.73
C GLN A 65 -11.86 3.45 -21.59
N MET A 66 -11.34 4.66 -21.66
CA MET A 66 -12.13 5.87 -21.68
C MET A 66 -11.95 6.59 -23.03
N PRO A 67 -12.98 7.24 -23.58
CA PRO A 67 -12.94 7.84 -24.92
C PRO A 67 -11.84 8.88 -25.12
N ASP A 68 -11.61 9.72 -24.11
CA ASP A 68 -10.76 10.91 -24.24
C ASP A 68 -9.31 10.71 -23.82
N CYS A 69 -9.04 9.70 -22.97
CA CYS A 69 -7.69 9.42 -22.45
C CYS A 69 -7.62 7.99 -21.95
N LYS A 70 -6.63 7.22 -22.40
CA LYS A 70 -6.38 5.90 -21.85
C LYS A 70 -5.95 6.03 -20.38
N GLY A 71 -6.50 5.18 -19.51
CA GLY A 71 -6.19 5.20 -18.08
C GLY A 71 -4.68 5.19 -17.76
N VAL A 72 -3.90 4.41 -18.52
CA VAL A 72 -2.43 4.36 -18.38
C VAL A 72 -1.75 5.70 -18.67
N ASP A 73 -2.25 6.48 -19.62
CA ASP A 73 -1.65 7.77 -19.95
C ASP A 73 -1.98 8.83 -18.90
N ALA A 74 -3.19 8.78 -18.32
CA ALA A 74 -3.55 9.59 -17.15
C ALA A 74 -2.66 9.22 -15.94
N TYR A 75 -2.47 7.93 -15.68
CA TYR A 75 -1.59 7.42 -14.62
C TYR A 75 -0.15 7.93 -14.78
N GLY A 76 0.43 7.82 -15.98
CA GLY A 76 1.78 8.32 -16.24
C GLY A 76 1.95 9.81 -15.93
N LYS A 77 0.91 10.63 -16.18
CA LYS A 77 0.91 12.05 -15.81
C LYS A 77 0.75 12.27 -14.31
N MET A 78 -0.07 11.47 -13.62
CA MET A 78 -0.24 11.53 -12.17
C MET A 78 1.05 11.18 -11.44
N LEU A 79 1.85 10.22 -11.94
CA LEU A 79 3.15 9.86 -11.39
C LEU A 79 4.21 10.96 -11.52
N GLN A 80 4.02 11.94 -12.40
CA GLN A 80 4.92 13.09 -12.56
C GLN A 80 4.62 14.25 -11.59
N LEU A 81 3.53 14.16 -10.84
CA LEU A 81 3.19 15.18 -9.84
C LEU A 81 4.10 15.01 -8.63
N ASP A 82 4.60 16.14 -8.11
CA ASP A 82 5.42 16.18 -6.89
C ASP A 82 4.53 16.05 -5.65
N LYS A 83 3.99 14.86 -5.43
CA LYS A 83 3.15 14.52 -4.28
C LYS A 83 3.20 13.03 -3.99
N LYS A 84 2.68 12.64 -2.83
CA LYS A 84 2.47 11.24 -2.50
C LYS A 84 1.56 10.57 -3.53
N HIS A 85 1.99 9.42 -4.05
CA HIS A 85 1.21 8.65 -5.00
C HIS A 85 0.24 7.69 -4.30
N ALA A 86 -0.99 7.64 -4.83
CA ALA A 86 -1.97 6.63 -4.48
C ALA A 86 -1.60 5.25 -5.06
N GLU A 87 -2.17 4.19 -4.51
CA GLU A 87 -2.11 2.86 -5.10
C GLU A 87 -3.14 2.74 -6.25
N PHE A 88 -2.69 2.33 -7.45
CA PHE A 88 -3.55 2.25 -8.62
C PHE A 88 -4.03 0.83 -8.90
N ILE A 89 -5.34 0.69 -9.08
CA ILE A 89 -6.04 -0.52 -9.50
C ILE A 89 -6.69 -0.23 -10.84
N PHE A 90 -6.22 -0.89 -11.90
CA PHE A 90 -6.82 -0.77 -13.22
C PHE A 90 -7.93 -1.79 -13.42
N ILE A 91 -8.99 -1.34 -14.11
CA ILE A 91 -10.14 -2.15 -14.46
C ILE A 91 -10.32 -2.09 -15.97
N SER A 92 -10.47 -3.23 -16.66
CA SER A 92 -10.58 -3.28 -18.12
C SER A 92 -11.66 -4.26 -18.57
N ALA A 93 -12.42 -3.90 -19.59
CA ALA A 93 -13.42 -4.78 -20.21
C ALA A 93 -12.79 -5.90 -21.06
N PHE A 94 -11.57 -5.69 -21.56
CA PHE A 94 -10.89 -6.62 -22.46
C PHE A 94 -9.50 -6.97 -21.97
N SER A 95 -9.03 -8.16 -22.37
CA SER A 95 -7.61 -8.50 -22.21
C SER A 95 -6.77 -7.56 -23.08
N ALA A 96 -5.90 -6.79 -22.44
CA ALA A 96 -5.00 -5.83 -23.07
C ALA A 96 -3.56 -6.05 -22.56
N PRO A 97 -2.87 -7.13 -22.97
CA PRO A 97 -1.59 -7.55 -22.39
C PRO A 97 -0.52 -6.45 -22.39
N GLU A 98 -0.45 -5.64 -23.47
CA GLU A 98 0.52 -4.54 -23.53
C GLU A 98 0.21 -3.40 -22.55
N LEU A 99 -1.06 -3.07 -22.38
CA LEU A 99 -1.49 -2.04 -21.42
C LEU A 99 -1.31 -2.54 -19.99
N GLU A 100 -1.61 -3.80 -19.75
CA GLU A 100 -1.37 -4.45 -18.46
C GLU A 100 0.12 -4.45 -18.10
N ARG A 101 0.99 -4.84 -19.07
CA ARG A 101 2.43 -4.79 -18.87
C ARG A 101 2.91 -3.37 -18.55
N LYS A 102 2.48 -2.36 -19.33
CA LYS A 102 2.82 -0.96 -19.10
C LYS A 102 2.35 -0.46 -17.73
N ALA A 103 1.13 -0.80 -17.32
CA ALA A 103 0.60 -0.43 -16.00
C ALA A 103 1.41 -1.06 -14.86
N LYS A 104 1.78 -2.34 -14.98
CA LYS A 104 2.63 -3.05 -14.01
C LYS A 104 4.04 -2.47 -13.95
N GLU A 105 4.65 -2.14 -15.09
CA GLU A 105 5.96 -1.48 -15.14
C GLU A 105 5.96 -0.11 -14.47
N LEU A 106 4.85 0.62 -14.55
CA LEU A 106 4.63 1.89 -13.84
C LEU A 106 4.31 1.70 -12.35
N GLY A 107 4.07 0.47 -11.91
CA GLY A 107 3.89 0.13 -10.49
C GLY A 107 2.45 0.08 -10.01
N CYS A 108 1.45 -0.19 -10.86
CA CYS A 108 0.10 -0.45 -10.37
C CYS A 108 0.06 -1.71 -9.50
N ILE A 109 -0.85 -1.74 -8.52
CA ILE A 109 -0.97 -2.89 -7.61
C ILE A 109 -1.83 -4.01 -8.17
N ALA A 110 -2.77 -3.69 -9.04
CA ALA A 110 -3.61 -4.69 -9.69
C ALA A 110 -4.11 -4.24 -11.06
N PHE A 111 -4.34 -5.22 -11.92
CA PHE A 111 -5.02 -5.07 -13.20
C PHE A 111 -6.16 -6.11 -13.24
N LEU A 112 -7.39 -5.65 -13.21
CA LEU A 112 -8.57 -6.47 -13.05
C LEU A 112 -9.42 -6.46 -14.32
N GLN A 113 -9.96 -7.61 -14.71
CA GLN A 113 -10.79 -7.74 -15.90
C GLN A 113 -12.29 -7.74 -15.53
N LYS A 114 -13.09 -6.94 -16.23
CA LYS A 114 -14.57 -6.97 -16.12
C LYS A 114 -15.11 -8.30 -16.71
N PRO A 115 -16.15 -8.94 -16.12
CA PRO A 115 -16.89 -8.50 -14.96
C PRO A 115 -16.13 -8.72 -13.66
N ILE A 116 -16.05 -7.68 -12.82
CA ILE A 116 -15.41 -7.74 -11.54
C ILE A 116 -16.42 -7.57 -10.43
N SER A 117 -16.28 -8.36 -9.37
CA SER A 117 -17.05 -8.18 -8.17
C SER A 117 -16.42 -7.05 -7.33
N ILE A 118 -17.26 -6.16 -6.84
CA ILE A 118 -16.79 -5.05 -6.01
C ILE A 118 -16.22 -5.54 -4.68
N GLU A 119 -16.66 -6.69 -4.19
CA GLU A 119 -16.12 -7.35 -3.01
C GLU A 119 -14.64 -7.72 -3.18
N ASN A 120 -14.23 -8.10 -4.39
CA ASN A 120 -12.82 -8.36 -4.70
C ASN A 120 -11.98 -7.09 -4.62
N ILE A 121 -12.53 -5.95 -5.08
CA ILE A 121 -11.88 -4.64 -4.96
C ILE A 121 -11.76 -4.25 -3.48
N ILE A 122 -12.83 -4.37 -2.72
CA ILE A 122 -12.87 -4.09 -1.28
C ILE A 122 -11.83 -4.93 -0.54
N LYS A 123 -11.82 -6.23 -0.81
CA LYS A 123 -10.86 -7.17 -0.21
C LYS A 123 -9.41 -6.79 -0.53
N LEU A 124 -9.13 -6.40 -1.79
CA LEU A 124 -7.80 -5.94 -2.20
C LEU A 124 -7.38 -4.67 -1.46
N ILE A 125 -8.27 -3.67 -1.36
CA ILE A 125 -8.04 -2.42 -0.64
C ILE A 125 -7.80 -2.71 0.84
N GLN A 126 -8.65 -3.51 1.49
CA GLN A 126 -8.52 -3.87 2.89
C GLN A 126 -7.23 -4.63 3.16
N THR A 127 -6.86 -5.61 2.33
CA THR A 127 -5.61 -6.36 2.47
C THR A 127 -4.40 -5.43 2.41
N LYS A 128 -4.39 -4.48 1.47
CA LYS A 128 -3.30 -3.50 1.36
C LYS A 128 -3.27 -2.50 2.53
N SER A 129 -4.42 -2.14 3.06
CA SER A 129 -4.54 -1.24 4.23
C SER A 129 -4.16 -1.91 5.54
N LEU A 130 -4.20 -3.24 5.59
CA LEU A 130 -3.84 -4.05 6.75
C LEU A 130 -2.35 -4.42 6.78
N ILE A 131 -1.53 -3.94 5.83
CA ILE A 131 -0.08 -4.18 5.87
C ILE A 131 0.46 -3.64 7.20
N SER A 132 0.94 -4.55 8.02
CA SER A 132 1.53 -4.27 9.32
C SER A 132 3.03 -4.54 9.26
N ILE A 133 3.82 -3.56 9.64
CA ILE A 133 5.28 -3.59 9.57
C ILE A 133 5.84 -3.43 10.97
N LEU A 134 6.75 -4.30 11.38
CA LEU A 134 7.49 -4.12 12.60
C LEU A 134 8.88 -3.54 12.28
N VAL A 135 9.25 -2.45 12.93
CA VAL A 135 10.56 -1.82 12.77
C VAL A 135 11.38 -2.04 14.04
N PHE A 136 12.42 -2.82 13.91
CA PHE A 136 13.45 -3.03 14.92
C PHE A 136 14.81 -2.63 14.34
N VAL A 137 15.17 -1.37 14.53
CA VAL A 137 16.39 -0.75 14.01
C VAL A 137 17.10 -0.07 15.17
N ASN A 138 18.32 -0.52 15.49
CA ASN A 138 19.09 -0.03 16.62
C ASN A 138 19.67 1.37 16.38
N ASN A 139 19.97 1.71 15.12
CA ASN A 139 20.44 3.03 14.74
C ASN A 139 19.29 4.07 14.73
N PRO A 140 19.33 5.10 15.61
CA PRO A 140 18.23 6.07 15.73
C PRO A 140 17.99 6.87 14.45
N ILE A 141 19.04 7.23 13.71
CA ILE A 141 18.93 8.03 12.47
C ILE A 141 18.25 7.18 11.39
N LEU A 142 18.67 5.93 11.25
CA LEU A 142 18.09 5.00 10.30
C LEU A 142 16.64 4.66 10.67
N GLN A 143 16.36 4.45 11.97
CA GLN A 143 15.00 4.23 12.45
C GLN A 143 14.08 5.40 12.12
N GLU A 144 14.51 6.65 12.36
CA GLU A 144 13.75 7.84 12.03
C GLU A 144 13.49 7.94 10.52
N ARG A 145 14.50 7.68 9.68
CA ARG A 145 14.38 7.67 8.22
C ARG A 145 13.33 6.67 7.77
N VAL A 146 13.38 5.42 8.26
CA VAL A 146 12.41 4.36 7.93
C VAL A 146 11.00 4.75 8.39
N THR A 147 10.85 5.17 9.63
CA THR A 147 9.53 5.50 10.19
C THR A 147 8.90 6.71 9.49
N ASN A 148 9.69 7.71 9.08
CA ASN A 148 9.18 8.83 8.29
C ASN A 148 8.69 8.37 6.91
N GLN A 149 9.44 7.51 6.23
CA GLN A 149 9.02 6.90 4.97
C GLN A 149 7.73 6.08 5.11
N LEU A 150 7.59 5.30 6.18
CA LEU A 150 6.37 4.53 6.44
C LEU A 150 5.17 5.44 6.72
N LYS A 151 5.36 6.52 7.49
CA LYS A 151 4.33 7.53 7.75
C LYS A 151 3.88 8.26 6.48
N GLU A 152 4.84 8.72 5.68
CA GLU A 152 4.58 9.40 4.40
C GLU A 152 3.78 8.51 3.44
N ASN A 153 4.02 7.21 3.47
CA ASN A 153 3.32 6.23 2.65
C ASN A 153 2.13 5.56 3.34
N LYS A 154 1.74 6.05 4.53
CA LYS A 154 0.57 5.59 5.32
C LYS A 154 0.57 4.09 5.63
N TYR A 155 1.72 3.46 5.76
CA TYR A 155 1.80 2.09 6.24
C TYR A 155 1.49 2.03 7.75
N ASN A 156 0.81 0.98 8.16
CA ASN A 156 0.70 0.64 9.57
C ASN A 156 2.01 0.01 10.04
N PHE A 157 2.59 0.56 11.10
CA PHE A 157 3.83 0.01 11.64
C PHE A 157 3.91 0.20 13.14
N ASP A 158 4.61 -0.73 13.76
CA ASP A 158 5.05 -0.64 15.14
C ASP A 158 6.57 -0.46 15.19
N THR A 159 7.07 0.15 16.24
CA THR A 159 8.51 0.22 16.52
C THR A 159 8.82 -0.46 17.85
N THR A 160 9.94 -1.13 17.93
CA THR A 160 10.43 -1.73 19.18
C THR A 160 11.82 -1.19 19.51
N LYS A 161 12.15 -1.19 20.82
CA LYS A 161 13.40 -0.61 21.33
C LYS A 161 14.49 -1.64 21.60
N ASN A 162 14.12 -2.90 21.68
CA ASN A 162 15.02 -3.99 21.98
C ASN A 162 14.48 -5.32 21.45
N LEU A 163 15.36 -6.31 21.37
CA LEU A 163 15.04 -7.63 20.84
C LEU A 163 13.91 -8.34 21.62
N ASP A 164 13.89 -8.24 22.95
CA ASP A 164 12.88 -8.95 23.75
C ASP A 164 11.47 -8.41 23.48
N GLU A 165 11.32 -7.08 23.35
CA GLU A 165 10.06 -6.47 22.94
C GLU A 165 9.68 -6.90 21.52
N THR A 166 10.63 -6.96 20.60
CA THR A 166 10.45 -7.44 19.23
C THR A 166 9.91 -8.86 19.20
N LEU A 167 10.53 -9.78 19.93
CA LEU A 167 10.13 -11.19 20.02
C LEU A 167 8.73 -11.36 20.65
N ILE A 168 8.39 -10.54 21.64
CA ILE A 168 7.04 -10.53 22.22
C ILE A 168 6.02 -10.09 21.18
N ARG A 169 6.30 -9.03 20.44
CA ARG A 169 5.40 -8.50 19.39
C ARG A 169 5.16 -9.53 18.28
N ILE A 170 6.22 -10.16 17.77
CA ILE A 170 6.12 -11.20 16.72
C ILE A 170 5.23 -12.37 17.16
N ARG A 171 5.23 -12.73 18.45
CA ARG A 171 4.37 -13.81 18.97
C ARG A 171 2.91 -13.43 19.14
N GLN A 172 2.62 -12.14 19.22
CA GLN A 172 1.28 -11.62 19.49
C GLN A 172 0.57 -11.09 18.25
N ILE A 173 1.32 -10.67 17.23
CA ILE A 173 0.82 -9.97 16.05
C ILE A 173 1.49 -10.55 14.81
N ASP A 174 0.69 -10.89 13.81
CA ASP A 174 1.19 -11.28 12.50
C ASP A 174 1.57 -10.02 11.70
N TYR A 175 2.87 -9.83 11.47
CA TYR A 175 3.39 -8.76 10.63
C TYR A 175 3.62 -9.26 9.20
N ASN A 176 3.39 -8.41 8.21
CA ASN A 176 3.74 -8.73 6.82
C ASN A 176 5.25 -8.73 6.63
N CYS A 177 5.94 -7.77 7.26
CA CYS A 177 7.39 -7.77 7.27
C CYS A 177 7.97 -7.14 8.54
N ILE A 178 9.22 -7.48 8.81
CA ILE A 178 10.03 -6.91 9.89
C ILE A 178 11.24 -6.24 9.26
N VAL A 179 11.44 -4.95 9.56
CA VAL A 179 12.60 -4.19 9.11
C VAL A 179 13.64 -4.17 10.22
N ILE A 180 14.84 -4.62 9.93
CA ILE A 180 15.99 -4.64 10.84
C ILE A 180 17.20 -3.99 10.19
N ASP A 181 18.11 -3.41 10.97
CA ASP A 181 19.39 -2.94 10.47
C ASP A 181 20.36 -4.10 10.20
N GLU A 182 21.20 -3.92 9.19
CA GLU A 182 22.22 -4.91 8.78
C GLU A 182 23.26 -5.12 9.88
N ASP A 183 23.52 -4.09 10.70
CA ASP A 183 24.43 -4.12 11.84
C ASP A 183 23.86 -4.82 13.06
N SER A 184 22.58 -5.24 13.04
CA SER A 184 22.02 -6.09 14.08
C SER A 184 22.85 -7.37 14.20
N LEU A 185 23.20 -7.74 15.45
CA LEU A 185 23.98 -8.94 15.70
C LEU A 185 23.33 -10.15 14.99
N SER A 186 24.15 -10.99 14.36
CA SER A 186 23.67 -12.18 13.66
C SER A 186 22.78 -13.08 14.55
N LEU A 187 23.04 -13.10 15.85
CA LEU A 187 22.23 -13.79 16.86
C LEU A 187 20.82 -13.19 17.00
N GLU A 188 20.66 -11.87 16.90
CA GLU A 188 19.35 -11.19 16.96
C GLU A 188 18.52 -11.54 15.73
N GLN A 189 19.13 -11.51 14.56
CA GLN A 189 18.50 -11.90 13.30
C GLN A 189 18.05 -13.37 13.32
N GLU A 190 18.90 -14.27 13.83
CA GLU A 190 18.59 -15.69 13.97
C GLU A 190 17.43 -15.93 14.96
N ARG A 191 17.40 -15.23 16.09
CA ARG A 191 16.31 -15.34 17.07
C ARG A 191 14.99 -14.85 16.49
N ILE A 192 14.98 -13.75 15.71
CA ILE A 192 13.81 -13.24 15.02
C ILE A 192 13.33 -14.28 14.00
N ALA A 193 14.21 -14.78 13.13
CA ALA A 193 13.87 -15.77 12.11
C ALA A 193 13.28 -17.06 12.72
N ASN A 194 13.89 -17.56 13.78
CA ASN A 194 13.41 -18.75 14.49
C ASN A 194 12.03 -18.52 15.14
N THR A 195 11.76 -17.30 15.65
CA THR A 195 10.47 -16.98 16.24
C THR A 195 9.38 -16.90 15.17
N ILE A 196 9.67 -16.33 14.00
CA ILE A 196 8.76 -16.30 12.84
C ILE A 196 8.45 -17.73 12.39
N ALA A 197 9.48 -18.57 12.23
CA ALA A 197 9.32 -19.95 11.79
C ALA A 197 8.47 -20.80 12.77
N THR A 198 8.59 -20.55 14.08
CA THR A 198 7.80 -21.27 15.10
C THR A 198 6.33 -20.83 15.13
N ASN A 199 6.01 -19.62 14.64
CA ASN A 199 4.64 -19.12 14.58
C ASN A 199 3.92 -19.48 13.27
N ASP A 200 4.56 -20.23 12.36
CA ASP A 200 4.03 -20.55 11.02
C ASP A 200 3.59 -19.29 10.24
N SER A 201 4.32 -18.18 10.48
CA SER A 201 4.03 -16.87 9.90
C SER A 201 4.79 -16.67 8.59
N ASN A 202 4.11 -16.08 7.60
CA ASN A 202 4.72 -15.69 6.31
C ASN A 202 5.47 -14.33 6.40
N THR A 203 5.80 -13.87 7.59
CA THR A 203 6.49 -12.61 7.83
C THR A 203 7.86 -12.59 7.15
N GLN A 204 8.11 -11.58 6.33
CA GLN A 204 9.41 -11.41 5.66
C GLN A 204 10.35 -10.53 6.48
N ILE A 205 11.64 -10.87 6.52
CA ILE A 205 12.67 -10.05 7.15
C ILE A 205 13.34 -9.20 6.06
N ILE A 206 13.39 -7.89 6.29
CA ILE A 206 14.04 -6.92 5.43
C ILE A 206 15.22 -6.33 6.18
N THR A 207 16.42 -6.53 5.67
CA THR A 207 17.63 -5.87 6.19
C THR A 207 17.89 -4.56 5.45
N ILE A 208 18.27 -3.54 6.20
CA ILE A 208 18.62 -2.22 5.69
C ILE A 208 19.92 -1.72 6.31
N ASN A 209 20.64 -0.85 5.61
CA ASN A 209 21.87 -0.23 6.11
C ASN A 209 21.83 1.30 5.97
N GLU A 210 22.84 1.97 6.54
CA GLU A 210 22.91 3.44 6.58
C GLU A 210 23.08 4.06 5.19
N ASP A 211 23.74 3.36 4.27
CA ASP A 211 24.02 3.84 2.91
C ASP A 211 22.83 3.74 1.98
N GLU A 212 21.78 3.03 2.38
CA GLU A 212 20.58 2.89 1.56
C GLU A 212 19.79 4.18 1.45
N VAL A 213 19.52 4.56 0.21
CA VAL A 213 18.64 5.69 -0.09
C VAL A 213 17.19 5.31 0.25
N SER A 214 16.44 6.27 0.75
CA SER A 214 15.02 6.08 1.16
C SER A 214 14.16 5.36 0.12
N VAL A 215 14.39 5.60 -1.18
CA VAL A 215 13.70 4.91 -2.28
C VAL A 215 14.00 3.41 -2.32
N SER A 216 15.25 3.01 -2.03
CA SER A 216 15.65 1.59 -1.99
C SER A 216 14.95 0.86 -0.86
N ILE A 217 14.92 1.44 0.33
CA ILE A 217 14.24 0.89 1.51
C ILE A 217 12.75 0.68 1.21
N PHE A 218 12.12 1.70 0.64
CA PHE A 218 10.70 1.62 0.28
C PHE A 218 10.39 0.51 -0.74
N ASN A 219 11.23 0.35 -1.76
CA ASN A 219 11.07 -0.71 -2.75
C ASN A 219 11.22 -2.11 -2.14
N LYS A 220 12.15 -2.30 -1.20
CA LYS A 220 12.30 -3.56 -0.46
C LYS A 220 11.04 -3.88 0.35
N ILE A 221 10.53 -2.90 1.11
CA ILE A 221 9.30 -3.04 1.91
C ILE A 221 8.11 -3.37 1.00
N ARG A 222 7.96 -2.65 -0.11
CA ARG A 222 6.89 -2.88 -1.06
C ARG A 222 6.94 -4.27 -1.67
N ALA A 223 8.12 -4.74 -2.05
CA ALA A 223 8.29 -6.09 -2.61
C ALA A 223 7.93 -7.18 -1.60
N ALA A 224 8.38 -7.04 -0.35
CA ALA A 224 8.08 -7.96 0.73
C ALA A 224 6.58 -8.03 1.10
N CYS A 225 5.89 -6.89 1.02
CA CYS A 225 4.45 -6.82 1.34
C CYS A 225 3.53 -7.15 0.14
N SER A 226 4.08 -7.49 -1.03
CA SER A 226 3.30 -7.79 -2.25
C SER A 226 3.12 -9.29 -2.51
N ASN A 227 3.77 -10.15 -1.73
CA ASN A 227 3.67 -11.60 -1.76
C ASN A 227 2.72 -12.09 -0.66
#